data_3569e137b685289153899a0ec5f5492e
#
_entry.id   3569e137b685289153899a0ec5f5492e
#
_cell.length_a   1.000
_cell.length_b   1.000
_cell.length_c   1.000
_cell.angle_alpha   90.00
_cell.angle_beta   90.00
_cell.angle_gamma   90.00
#
_symmetry.space_group_name_H-M   'P 1'
#
loop_
_entity.id
_entity.type
_entity.pdbx_description
1 polymer ?
#
loop_
_entity_poly.entity_id
_entity_poly.type
_entity_poly.pdbx_seq_one_letter_code
_entity_poly.pdbx_strand_id
1 'polypeptide(L)'
;MFDPFQGVLSEMARRRILTGWQGVFRAVVLKLLPVKQLAEHFSADMGCPTKELYSMAGLVFLADFFDWNALDAADAYMMRADVQFALNIEPGATCSDRTVERYQKLFTEDELAAQLFSELTITLTDLLELDVSKQRLDSTHIFSHMATFGRVRLMAVAIKRCLTQIKRHAADDYSALPEEFRARYAPSVGKLFAEAKDAEARARSKQQVAEDMLLVVERFADHAGIKGRTSYTSLVQIFRQQCEVVEGRVVVIPKTGGNVIQNPSDLDATYDGHKGPGYQVQLSETCSDRNDVQLITGVIPETASANDSEAVRPMLEQLDANGLIPEQMAADTAYGSDENAMIAESFGVELIAPVPGCAPQVDAEELTLDDFAHHEVTGSVEACPAGHSPVRVMRDETTQTTVVEMSAATCASCPLLKLCPIHQTRDGRFELSFTDRARRLAARRREAETDVFRERYAERSGIESTNSGLKNRLGLGRLRVRGRGAVFRTLLLKVSGWNVLRASASEKLRAMVQDQLTKLLGAGWAWPFGRVNVVACTLPSRFLRSPAFSNAFRSMPPRIVALFQHPATLAA
;
A
#
# COMPACT_ATOMS: atom_id res chain seq x y z
N MET A 1 17.39 33.79 -1.36
CA MET A 1 16.20 32.97 -1.58
C MET A 1 15.11 33.87 -2.11
N PHE A 2 14.49 33.51 -3.21
CA PHE A 2 13.42 34.28 -3.85
C PHE A 2 12.10 34.15 -3.09
N ASP A 3 11.41 35.26 -2.83
CA ASP A 3 10.06 35.29 -2.26
C ASP A 3 9.08 35.76 -3.35
N PRO A 4 8.39 34.86 -4.06
CA PRO A 4 7.47 35.22 -5.15
C PRO A 4 6.24 36.00 -4.65
N PHE A 5 6.06 36.14 -3.34
CA PHE A 5 4.90 36.77 -2.73
C PHE A 5 5.18 38.17 -2.15
N GLN A 6 6.41 38.69 -2.31
CA GLN A 6 6.76 39.99 -1.78
C GLN A 6 5.85 41.08 -2.40
N GLY A 7 5.02 41.68 -1.58
CA GLY A 7 4.07 42.73 -1.99
C GLY A 7 2.80 42.23 -2.72
N VAL A 8 2.64 40.91 -2.95
CA VAL A 8 1.50 40.34 -3.70
C VAL A 8 0.45 39.72 -2.78
N LEU A 9 0.86 39.06 -1.70
CA LEU A 9 -0.05 38.40 -0.76
C LEU A 9 -0.23 39.17 0.54
N SER A 10 -1.45 39.07 1.11
CA SER A 10 -1.69 39.55 2.47
C SER A 10 -0.83 38.81 3.49
N GLU A 11 -0.55 39.46 4.61
CA GLU A 11 0.24 38.88 5.69
C GLU A 11 -0.35 37.54 6.20
N MET A 12 -1.70 37.45 6.30
CA MET A 12 -2.38 36.22 6.68
C MET A 12 -2.13 35.08 5.67
N ALA A 13 -2.17 35.37 4.37
CA ALA A 13 -1.90 34.37 3.33
C ALA A 13 -0.44 33.91 3.38
N ARG A 14 0.48 34.82 3.57
CA ARG A 14 1.92 34.50 3.73
C ARG A 14 2.15 33.61 4.94
N ARG A 15 1.57 33.94 6.08
CA ARG A 15 1.67 33.11 7.28
C ARG A 15 1.17 31.68 7.01
N ARG A 16 0.04 31.51 6.33
CA ARG A 16 -0.50 30.18 5.99
C ARG A 16 0.45 29.38 5.10
N ILE A 17 1.07 30.01 4.11
CA ILE A 17 2.03 29.33 3.24
C ILE A 17 3.30 28.93 4.02
N LEU A 18 3.80 29.80 4.88
CA LEU A 18 4.99 29.52 5.68
C LEU A 18 4.78 28.40 6.69
N THR A 19 3.60 28.33 7.32
CA THR A 19 3.27 27.34 8.35
C THR A 19 2.51 26.11 7.82
N GLY A 20 2.17 26.11 6.54
CA GLY A 20 1.49 25.00 5.88
C GLY A 20 2.48 23.97 5.27
N TRP A 21 1.92 23.02 4.55
CA TRP A 21 2.71 22.01 3.82
C TRP A 21 3.77 22.64 2.88
N GLN A 22 3.49 23.80 2.32
CA GLN A 22 4.40 24.51 1.41
C GLN A 22 5.70 24.89 2.10
N GLY A 23 5.59 25.40 3.33
CA GLY A 23 6.74 25.75 4.16
C GLY A 23 7.57 24.53 4.53
N VAL A 24 6.91 23.45 4.97
CA VAL A 24 7.57 22.16 5.26
C VAL A 24 8.22 21.60 4.01
N PHE A 25 7.52 21.61 2.87
CA PHE A 25 8.07 21.13 1.61
C PHE A 25 9.37 21.88 1.25
N ARG A 26 9.35 23.20 1.28
CA ARG A 26 10.51 24.04 0.97
C ARG A 26 11.67 23.87 1.97
N ALA A 27 11.36 23.80 3.26
CA ALA A 27 12.38 23.74 4.31
C ALA A 27 13.01 22.36 4.48
N VAL A 28 12.23 21.28 4.28
CA VAL A 28 12.62 19.89 4.53
C VAL A 28 12.66 19.09 3.24
N VAL A 29 11.53 18.89 2.55
CA VAL A 29 11.42 17.95 1.43
C VAL A 29 12.34 18.31 0.29
N LEU A 30 12.40 19.60 -0.10
CA LEU A 30 13.18 20.06 -1.22
C LEU A 30 14.68 19.70 -1.10
N LYS A 31 15.21 19.61 0.12
CA LYS A 31 16.61 19.25 0.40
C LYS A 31 16.89 17.75 0.28
N LEU A 32 15.86 16.93 0.45
CA LEU A 32 15.95 15.47 0.42
C LEU A 32 15.66 14.86 -0.96
N LEU A 33 15.29 15.71 -1.94
CA LEU A 33 15.02 15.23 -3.29
C LEU A 33 16.26 14.59 -3.93
N PRO A 34 16.12 13.43 -4.62
CA PRO A 34 17.22 12.62 -5.14
C PRO A 34 17.82 13.23 -6.41
N VAL A 35 18.30 14.49 -6.34
CA VAL A 35 18.79 15.25 -7.51
C VAL A 35 20.12 14.76 -8.05
N LYS A 36 20.93 14.08 -7.22
CA LYS A 36 22.23 13.53 -7.67
C LYS A 36 22.00 12.41 -8.69
N GLN A 37 21.11 11.48 -8.37
CA GLN A 37 20.74 10.38 -9.27
C GLN A 37 20.06 10.91 -10.53
N LEU A 38 19.17 11.89 -10.42
CA LEU A 38 18.57 12.53 -11.57
C LEU A 38 19.60 13.22 -12.47
N ALA A 39 20.66 13.81 -11.91
CA ALA A 39 21.68 14.48 -12.68
C ALA A 39 22.44 13.53 -13.63
N GLU A 40 22.56 12.26 -13.29
CA GLU A 40 23.24 11.24 -14.11
C GLU A 40 22.58 11.03 -15.48
N HIS A 41 21.29 11.35 -15.60
CA HIS A 41 20.55 11.25 -16.87
C HIS A 41 20.72 12.44 -17.81
N PHE A 42 21.50 13.44 -17.41
CA PHE A 42 21.66 14.69 -18.17
C PHE A 42 23.13 14.98 -18.46
N SER A 43 23.43 15.34 -19.71
CA SER A 43 24.77 15.80 -20.08
C SER A 43 24.94 17.26 -19.68
N ALA A 44 26.14 17.61 -19.14
CA ALA A 44 26.51 18.98 -18.85
C ALA A 44 26.80 19.77 -20.12
N ASP A 45 27.28 19.10 -21.18
CA ASP A 45 27.90 19.74 -22.35
C ASP A 45 27.09 19.57 -23.64
N MET A 46 26.07 18.73 -23.67
CA MET A 46 25.31 18.46 -24.89
C MET A 46 23.81 18.52 -24.67
N GLY A 47 23.09 19.09 -25.63
CA GLY A 47 21.64 19.13 -25.67
C GLY A 47 21.04 20.46 -25.20
N CYS A 48 19.72 20.46 -25.01
CA CYS A 48 19.02 21.61 -24.44
C CYS A 48 19.34 21.72 -22.93
N PRO A 49 19.59 22.93 -22.40
CA PRO A 49 19.83 23.12 -20.97
C PRO A 49 18.79 22.44 -20.11
N THR A 50 19.26 21.65 -19.13
CA THR A 50 18.41 20.96 -18.19
C THR A 50 17.65 21.94 -17.30
N LYS A 51 16.37 21.69 -17.06
CA LYS A 51 15.63 22.43 -16.04
C LYS A 51 16.25 22.19 -14.66
N GLU A 52 16.03 23.13 -13.76
CA GLU A 52 16.52 23.02 -12.39
C GLU A 52 15.98 21.73 -11.74
N LEU A 53 16.89 20.86 -11.27
CA LEU A 53 16.56 19.48 -10.90
C LEU A 53 15.72 19.37 -9.63
N TYR A 54 15.96 20.25 -8.64
CA TYR A 54 15.18 20.26 -7.40
C TYR A 54 13.71 20.58 -7.66
N SER A 55 13.46 21.63 -8.48
CA SER A 55 12.08 22.00 -8.81
C SER A 55 11.37 20.93 -9.65
N MET A 56 12.09 20.25 -10.55
CA MET A 56 11.52 19.17 -11.36
C MET A 56 11.22 17.93 -10.52
N ALA A 57 12.13 17.52 -9.66
CA ALA A 57 11.88 16.41 -8.71
C ALA A 57 10.72 16.74 -7.76
N GLY A 58 10.70 17.96 -7.22
CA GLY A 58 9.61 18.45 -6.39
C GLY A 58 8.27 18.52 -7.14
N LEU A 59 8.29 18.88 -8.43
CA LEU A 59 7.08 18.89 -9.26
C LEU A 59 6.50 17.48 -9.46
N VAL A 60 7.36 16.47 -9.67
CA VAL A 60 6.92 15.05 -9.75
C VAL A 60 6.26 14.64 -8.43
N PHE A 61 6.88 14.98 -7.30
CA PHE A 61 6.30 14.73 -5.98
C PHE A 61 4.90 15.36 -5.86
N LEU A 62 4.78 16.65 -6.15
CA LEU A 62 3.51 17.38 -6.02
C LEU A 62 2.46 16.88 -7.02
N ALA A 63 2.86 16.49 -8.23
CA ALA A 63 1.96 15.93 -9.23
C ALA A 63 1.30 14.64 -8.74
N ASP A 64 2.08 13.70 -8.22
CA ASP A 64 1.55 12.45 -7.68
C ASP A 64 0.76 12.68 -6.38
N PHE A 65 1.23 13.58 -5.51
CA PHE A 65 0.55 13.93 -4.26
C PHE A 65 -0.84 14.54 -4.49
N PHE A 66 -0.95 15.50 -5.41
CA PHE A 66 -2.22 16.17 -5.74
C PHE A 66 -3.04 15.48 -6.83
N ASP A 67 -2.58 14.35 -7.35
CA ASP A 67 -3.25 13.60 -8.41
C ASP A 67 -3.36 14.40 -9.73
N TRP A 68 -2.37 15.23 -10.03
CA TRP A 68 -2.29 15.99 -11.28
C TRP A 68 -1.78 15.10 -12.43
N ASN A 69 -2.35 15.28 -13.60
CA ASN A 69 -1.72 14.80 -14.82
C ASN A 69 -0.53 15.71 -15.19
N ALA A 70 0.24 15.33 -16.22
CA ALA A 70 1.44 16.08 -16.60
C ALA A 70 1.14 17.52 -17.03
N LEU A 71 -0.01 17.76 -17.67
CA LEU A 71 -0.45 19.11 -18.07
C LEU A 71 -0.83 19.94 -16.84
N ASP A 72 -1.67 19.39 -15.95
CA ASP A 72 -2.06 20.07 -14.70
C ASP A 72 -0.82 20.45 -13.87
N ALA A 73 0.18 19.55 -13.82
CA ALA A 73 1.43 19.79 -13.11
C ALA A 73 2.26 20.91 -13.76
N ALA A 74 2.37 20.91 -15.08
CA ALA A 74 3.05 21.97 -15.82
C ALA A 74 2.36 23.33 -15.62
N ASP A 75 1.03 23.37 -15.67
CA ASP A 75 0.24 24.57 -15.40
C ASP A 75 0.43 25.05 -13.95
N ALA A 76 0.43 24.15 -12.99
CA ALA A 76 0.67 24.47 -11.58
C ALA A 76 2.08 25.06 -11.36
N TYR A 77 3.10 24.53 -12.04
CA TYR A 77 4.46 25.03 -12.01
C TYR A 77 4.56 26.47 -12.52
N MET A 78 3.87 26.77 -13.63
CA MET A 78 3.94 28.08 -14.28
C MET A 78 3.05 29.14 -13.61
N MET A 79 1.90 28.76 -13.06
CA MET A 79 0.84 29.70 -12.70
C MET A 79 0.51 29.76 -11.21
N ARG A 80 0.93 28.75 -10.41
CA ARG A 80 0.56 28.68 -9.00
C ARG A 80 1.66 29.18 -8.08
N ALA A 81 1.42 30.33 -7.44
CA ALA A 81 2.37 30.96 -6.54
C ALA A 81 2.74 30.10 -5.32
N ASP A 82 1.78 29.31 -4.76
CA ASP A 82 2.04 28.39 -3.64
C ASP A 82 2.98 27.22 -4.06
N VAL A 83 2.84 26.73 -5.27
CA VAL A 83 3.73 25.73 -5.88
C VAL A 83 5.11 26.32 -6.13
N GLN A 84 5.16 27.51 -6.73
CA GLN A 84 6.41 28.24 -6.96
C GLN A 84 7.17 28.49 -5.66
N PHE A 85 6.47 28.86 -4.60
CA PHE A 85 7.07 29.00 -3.27
C PHE A 85 7.64 27.66 -2.76
N ALA A 86 6.84 26.58 -2.78
CA ALA A 86 7.26 25.27 -2.30
C ALA A 86 8.47 24.73 -3.06
N LEU A 87 8.53 24.95 -4.37
CA LEU A 87 9.60 24.51 -5.26
C LEU A 87 10.80 25.48 -5.35
N ASN A 88 10.73 26.63 -4.69
CA ASN A 88 11.77 27.68 -4.73
C ASN A 88 12.10 28.17 -6.15
N ILE A 89 11.08 28.39 -6.97
CA ILE A 89 11.23 28.87 -8.36
C ILE A 89 10.71 30.30 -8.53
N GLU A 90 11.25 30.99 -9.54
CA GLU A 90 10.85 32.36 -9.87
C GLU A 90 9.56 32.38 -10.71
N PRO A 91 8.72 33.44 -10.58
CA PRO A 91 7.65 33.68 -11.54
C PRO A 91 8.21 33.80 -12.97
N GLY A 92 7.50 33.20 -13.92
CA GLY A 92 7.96 33.15 -15.31
C GLY A 92 8.75 31.91 -15.69
N ALA A 93 9.10 31.03 -14.73
CA ALA A 93 9.62 29.70 -15.04
C ALA A 93 8.61 28.91 -15.87
N THR A 94 9.09 28.19 -16.90
CA THR A 94 8.25 27.44 -17.83
C THR A 94 8.52 25.94 -17.75
N CYS A 95 7.48 25.14 -17.89
CA CYS A 95 7.57 23.68 -17.97
C CYS A 95 6.56 23.15 -18.99
N SER A 96 6.90 22.09 -19.73
CA SER A 96 5.95 21.39 -20.58
C SER A 96 5.52 20.07 -19.94
N ASP A 97 4.33 19.59 -20.34
CA ASP A 97 3.80 18.28 -19.99
C ASP A 97 4.80 17.14 -20.28
N ARG A 98 5.44 17.16 -21.45
CA ARG A 98 6.47 16.18 -21.84
C ARG A 98 7.68 16.21 -20.91
N THR A 99 8.04 17.37 -20.39
CA THR A 99 9.12 17.48 -19.39
C THR A 99 8.70 16.77 -18.10
N VAL A 100 7.48 17.00 -17.62
CA VAL A 100 6.94 16.32 -16.43
C VAL A 100 6.92 14.80 -16.63
N GLU A 101 6.38 14.32 -17.77
CA GLU A 101 6.35 12.88 -18.10
C GLU A 101 7.74 12.24 -18.11
N ARG A 102 8.75 12.95 -18.66
CA ARG A 102 10.15 12.48 -18.66
C ARG A 102 10.67 12.29 -17.24
N TYR A 103 10.47 13.27 -16.35
CA TYR A 103 10.92 13.16 -14.96
C TYR A 103 10.13 12.10 -14.17
N GLN A 104 8.83 11.97 -14.40
CA GLN A 104 8.03 10.90 -13.82
C GLN A 104 8.54 9.51 -14.23
N LYS A 105 9.00 9.37 -15.48
CA LYS A 105 9.60 8.13 -15.97
C LYS A 105 10.92 7.83 -15.26
N LEU A 106 11.81 8.81 -15.11
CA LEU A 106 13.08 8.66 -14.39
C LEU A 106 12.85 8.27 -12.92
N PHE A 107 11.89 8.90 -12.24
CA PHE A 107 11.49 8.53 -10.87
C PHE A 107 10.99 7.09 -10.76
N THR A 108 10.40 6.57 -11.83
CA THR A 108 9.92 5.18 -11.85
C THR A 108 11.05 4.20 -12.14
N GLU A 109 11.94 4.51 -13.09
CA GLU A 109 13.02 3.63 -13.54
C GLU A 109 14.12 3.47 -12.48
N ASP A 110 14.42 4.52 -11.72
CA ASP A 110 15.47 4.54 -10.70
C ASP A 110 14.93 4.31 -9.27
N GLU A 111 13.64 3.99 -9.12
CA GLU A 111 12.96 3.75 -7.83
C GLU A 111 13.14 4.91 -6.81
N LEU A 112 13.32 6.14 -7.29
CA LEU A 112 13.66 7.32 -6.47
C LEU A 112 12.58 7.66 -5.42
N ALA A 113 11.34 7.25 -5.64
CA ALA A 113 10.25 7.48 -4.69
C ALA A 113 10.43 6.68 -3.39
N ALA A 114 11.01 5.47 -3.45
CA ALA A 114 11.26 4.65 -2.27
C ALA A 114 12.38 5.25 -1.41
N GLN A 115 13.48 5.67 -2.05
CA GLN A 115 14.56 6.36 -1.36
C GLN A 115 14.06 7.63 -0.68
N LEU A 116 13.31 8.46 -1.42
CA LEU A 116 12.77 9.71 -0.87
C LEU A 116 11.81 9.46 0.30
N PHE A 117 10.96 8.44 0.22
CA PHE A 117 10.08 8.07 1.33
C PHE A 117 10.87 7.74 2.60
N SER A 118 11.90 6.90 2.51
CA SER A 118 12.75 6.52 3.65
C SER A 118 13.47 7.73 4.25
N GLU A 119 14.19 8.50 3.44
CA GLU A 119 14.93 9.69 3.90
C GLU A 119 14.01 10.74 4.52
N LEU A 120 12.85 10.98 3.92
CA LEU A 120 11.86 11.94 4.44
C LEU A 120 11.27 11.46 5.76
N THR A 121 10.91 10.19 5.86
CA THR A 121 10.30 9.62 7.06
C THR A 121 11.28 9.66 8.23
N ILE A 122 12.53 9.23 8.05
CA ILE A 122 13.60 9.34 9.05
C ILE A 122 13.76 10.79 9.49
N THR A 123 13.92 11.70 8.53
CA THR A 123 14.12 13.13 8.83
C THR A 123 12.95 13.73 9.61
N LEU A 124 11.70 13.42 9.25
CA LEU A 124 10.53 13.95 9.96
C LEU A 124 10.40 13.35 11.36
N THR A 125 10.71 12.05 11.52
CA THR A 125 10.71 11.36 12.81
C THR A 125 11.71 12.01 13.77
N ASP A 126 12.93 12.28 13.28
CA ASP A 126 13.98 12.93 14.06
C ASP A 126 13.62 14.38 14.42
N LEU A 127 13.16 15.18 13.44
CA LEU A 127 12.79 16.58 13.66
C LEU A 127 11.64 16.74 14.66
N LEU A 128 10.71 15.80 14.67
CA LEU A 128 9.57 15.77 15.57
C LEU A 128 9.87 15.08 16.90
N GLU A 129 11.01 14.35 16.99
CA GLU A 129 11.38 13.49 18.14
C GLU A 129 10.25 12.49 18.46
N LEU A 130 9.75 11.82 17.41
CA LEU A 130 8.63 10.89 17.57
C LEU A 130 9.07 9.63 18.34
N ASP A 131 8.23 9.19 19.24
CA ASP A 131 8.31 7.88 19.84
C ASP A 131 7.84 6.82 18.84
N VAL A 132 8.77 6.00 18.37
CA VAL A 132 8.52 4.92 17.40
C VAL A 132 8.35 3.55 18.04
N SER A 133 8.41 3.48 19.39
CA SER A 133 8.34 2.22 20.14
C SER A 133 7.03 1.46 19.94
N LYS A 134 5.94 2.17 19.61
CA LYS A 134 4.66 1.59 19.30
C LYS A 134 4.23 1.92 17.88
N GLN A 135 3.95 0.88 17.11
CA GLN A 135 3.45 1.02 15.74
C GLN A 135 2.28 0.07 15.48
N ARG A 136 1.53 0.35 14.41
CA ARG A 136 0.40 -0.45 13.94
C ARG A 136 0.55 -0.75 12.46
N LEU A 137 0.20 -1.97 12.06
CA LEU A 137 0.33 -2.49 10.70
C LEU A 137 -1.05 -2.86 10.15
N ASP A 138 -1.33 -2.43 8.92
CA ASP A 138 -2.55 -2.79 8.20
C ASP A 138 -2.35 -2.70 6.69
N SER A 139 -3.19 -3.42 5.93
CA SER A 139 -3.21 -3.37 4.48
C SER A 139 -4.34 -2.52 3.94
N THR A 140 -4.12 -1.95 2.75
CA THR A 140 -5.21 -1.29 2.04
C THR A 140 -5.14 -1.55 0.54
N HIS A 141 -6.32 -1.83 -0.06
CA HIS A 141 -6.45 -2.12 -1.48
C HIS A 141 -6.46 -0.86 -2.34
N ILE A 142 -5.83 -0.94 -3.53
CA ILE A 142 -5.62 0.15 -4.47
C ILE A 142 -6.05 -0.28 -5.88
N PHE A 143 -6.94 0.49 -6.50
CA PHE A 143 -7.27 0.32 -7.91
C PHE A 143 -6.33 1.16 -8.79
N SER A 144 -5.71 0.55 -9.79
CA SER A 144 -4.98 1.28 -10.83
C SER A 144 -5.93 1.80 -11.92
N HIS A 145 -5.41 2.67 -12.81
CA HIS A 145 -6.19 3.19 -13.94
C HIS A 145 -6.36 2.16 -15.05
N MET A 146 -7.13 1.13 -14.77
CA MET A 146 -7.44 0.08 -15.73
C MET A 146 -8.93 -0.22 -15.79
N ALA A 147 -9.38 -0.69 -16.96
CA ALA A 147 -10.73 -1.23 -17.10
C ALA A 147 -10.79 -2.64 -16.52
N THR A 148 -11.86 -2.96 -15.83
CA THR A 148 -12.15 -4.33 -15.37
C THR A 148 -12.76 -5.14 -16.50
N PHE A 149 -12.17 -6.31 -16.78
CA PHE A 149 -12.61 -7.21 -17.82
C PHE A 149 -13.04 -8.57 -17.24
N GLY A 150 -14.13 -9.12 -17.75
CA GLY A 150 -14.37 -10.55 -17.63
C GLY A 150 -13.43 -11.34 -18.55
N ARG A 151 -13.23 -12.64 -18.30
CA ARG A 151 -12.23 -13.49 -18.96
C ARG A 151 -12.27 -13.45 -20.50
N VAL A 152 -13.47 -13.50 -21.10
CA VAL A 152 -13.63 -13.41 -22.57
C VAL A 152 -13.08 -12.09 -23.09
N ARG A 153 -13.44 -10.99 -22.45
CA ARG A 153 -13.00 -9.66 -22.89
C ARG A 153 -11.51 -9.43 -22.61
N LEU A 154 -10.98 -9.96 -21.52
CA LEU A 154 -9.53 -9.94 -21.22
C LEU A 154 -8.72 -10.55 -22.37
N MET A 155 -9.07 -11.77 -22.77
CA MET A 155 -8.42 -12.49 -23.87
C MET A 155 -8.62 -11.76 -25.20
N ALA A 156 -9.84 -11.31 -25.50
CA ALA A 156 -10.16 -10.59 -26.73
C ALA A 156 -9.41 -9.26 -26.86
N VAL A 157 -9.24 -8.53 -25.77
CA VAL A 157 -8.47 -7.26 -25.75
C VAL A 157 -6.98 -7.54 -25.94
N ALA A 158 -6.44 -8.62 -25.37
CA ALA A 158 -5.06 -9.04 -25.60
C ALA A 158 -4.81 -9.33 -27.09
N ILE A 159 -5.69 -10.10 -27.74
CA ILE A 159 -5.64 -10.35 -29.18
C ILE A 159 -5.69 -9.05 -29.98
N LYS A 160 -6.68 -8.19 -29.72
CA LYS A 160 -6.84 -6.91 -30.42
C LYS A 160 -5.60 -6.04 -30.34
N ARG A 161 -4.98 -5.94 -29.16
CA ARG A 161 -3.73 -5.17 -28.97
C ARG A 161 -2.58 -5.76 -29.78
N CYS A 162 -2.45 -7.08 -29.78
CA CYS A 162 -1.44 -7.78 -30.57
C CYS A 162 -1.68 -7.54 -32.07
N LEU A 163 -2.90 -7.71 -32.56
CA LEU A 163 -3.28 -7.46 -33.96
C LEU A 163 -2.99 -6.01 -34.39
N THR A 164 -3.16 -5.04 -33.51
CA THR A 164 -2.81 -3.64 -33.77
C THR A 164 -1.32 -3.47 -34.05
N GLN A 165 -0.47 -4.19 -33.31
CA GLN A 165 0.98 -4.16 -33.53
C GLN A 165 1.38 -4.96 -34.76
N ILE A 166 0.76 -6.11 -35.00
CA ILE A 166 0.99 -6.91 -36.21
C ILE A 166 0.65 -6.07 -37.46
N LYS A 167 -0.52 -5.42 -37.48
CA LYS A 167 -0.92 -4.52 -38.58
C LYS A 167 0.08 -3.41 -38.84
N ARG A 168 0.73 -2.88 -37.78
CA ARG A 168 1.70 -1.77 -37.90
C ARG A 168 3.07 -2.21 -38.36
N HIS A 169 3.52 -3.40 -37.97
CA HIS A 169 4.90 -3.84 -38.11
C HIS A 169 5.10 -5.08 -39.00
N ALA A 170 4.00 -5.75 -39.39
CA ALA A 170 3.96 -6.93 -40.26
C ALA A 170 2.64 -6.91 -41.03
N ALA A 171 2.45 -5.91 -41.90
CA ALA A 171 1.17 -5.65 -42.59
C ALA A 171 0.75 -6.81 -43.50
N ASP A 172 1.72 -7.45 -44.17
CA ASP A 172 1.46 -8.59 -45.05
C ASP A 172 0.96 -9.80 -44.25
N ASP A 173 1.60 -10.09 -43.10
CA ASP A 173 1.15 -11.15 -42.19
C ASP A 173 -0.22 -10.87 -41.60
N TYR A 174 -0.50 -9.59 -41.25
CA TYR A 174 -1.85 -9.20 -40.83
C TYR A 174 -2.88 -9.44 -41.93
N SER A 175 -2.56 -9.11 -43.18
CA SER A 175 -3.46 -9.28 -44.33
C SER A 175 -3.67 -10.77 -44.67
N ALA A 176 -2.69 -11.62 -44.39
CA ALA A 176 -2.76 -13.06 -44.55
C ALA A 176 -3.56 -13.81 -43.46
N LEU A 177 -4.00 -13.09 -42.40
CA LEU A 177 -4.93 -13.64 -41.41
C LEU A 177 -6.34 -13.78 -42.02
N PRO A 178 -7.15 -14.78 -41.61
CA PRO A 178 -8.51 -14.94 -42.10
C PRO A 178 -9.35 -13.65 -41.89
N GLU A 179 -10.16 -13.31 -42.91
CA GLU A 179 -10.96 -12.07 -42.86
C GLU A 179 -11.94 -12.09 -41.70
N GLU A 180 -12.63 -13.21 -41.46
CA GLU A 180 -13.56 -13.38 -40.33
C GLU A 180 -12.88 -13.18 -38.97
N PHE A 181 -11.64 -13.69 -38.85
CA PHE A 181 -10.84 -13.47 -37.65
C PHE A 181 -10.53 -11.99 -37.45
N ARG A 182 -10.07 -11.27 -38.49
CA ARG A 182 -9.79 -9.84 -38.42
C ARG A 182 -11.04 -9.02 -38.10
N ALA A 183 -12.18 -9.34 -38.72
CA ALA A 183 -13.46 -8.69 -38.52
C ALA A 183 -13.95 -8.84 -37.06
N ARG A 184 -13.74 -10.00 -36.44
CA ARG A 184 -14.14 -10.29 -35.04
C ARG A 184 -13.48 -9.32 -34.04
N TYR A 185 -12.25 -8.89 -34.31
CA TYR A 185 -11.49 -7.97 -33.42
C TYR A 185 -11.48 -6.51 -33.92
N ALA A 186 -12.17 -6.18 -35.00
CA ALA A 186 -12.30 -4.81 -35.50
C ALA A 186 -13.10 -3.89 -34.56
N PRO A 187 -14.21 -4.32 -33.92
CA PRO A 187 -15.02 -3.46 -33.06
C PRO A 187 -14.25 -2.81 -31.90
N SER A 188 -14.76 -1.70 -31.36
CA SER A 188 -14.17 -1.08 -30.14
C SER A 188 -14.17 -2.05 -28.96
N VAL A 189 -13.26 -1.83 -28.00
CA VAL A 189 -13.09 -2.72 -26.83
C VAL A 189 -14.40 -3.01 -26.09
N GLY A 190 -15.26 -2.00 -25.92
CA GLY A 190 -16.55 -2.15 -25.26
C GLY A 190 -17.57 -3.03 -26.03
N LYS A 191 -17.39 -3.20 -27.34
CA LYS A 191 -18.27 -3.98 -28.20
C LYS A 191 -17.76 -5.41 -28.48
N LEU A 192 -16.53 -5.75 -28.07
CA LEU A 192 -15.98 -7.08 -28.26
C LEU A 192 -16.82 -8.12 -27.47
N PHE A 193 -17.38 -9.08 -28.19
CA PHE A 193 -18.21 -10.17 -27.62
C PHE A 193 -19.36 -9.67 -26.74
N ALA A 194 -19.91 -8.50 -27.03
CA ALA A 194 -21.01 -7.90 -26.24
C ALA A 194 -22.34 -8.68 -26.36
N GLU A 195 -22.48 -9.50 -27.42
CA GLU A 195 -23.71 -10.26 -27.73
C GLU A 195 -23.86 -11.54 -26.90
N ALA A 196 -22.80 -11.98 -26.22
CA ALA A 196 -22.78 -13.17 -25.38
C ALA A 196 -23.56 -12.96 -24.06
N LYS A 197 -24.90 -12.91 -24.14
CA LYS A 197 -25.78 -12.57 -22.99
C LYS A 197 -26.12 -13.79 -22.13
N ASP A 198 -26.37 -14.95 -22.73
CA ASP A 198 -26.67 -16.20 -22.01
C ASP A 198 -25.41 -17.05 -21.70
N ALA A 199 -25.57 -18.11 -20.93
CA ALA A 199 -24.46 -18.97 -20.50
C ALA A 199 -23.82 -19.73 -21.65
N GLU A 200 -24.62 -20.22 -22.62
CA GLU A 200 -24.13 -20.96 -23.77
C GLU A 200 -23.37 -20.06 -24.74
N ALA A 201 -23.92 -18.87 -25.06
CA ALA A 201 -23.25 -17.90 -25.89
C ALA A 201 -21.91 -17.44 -25.27
N ARG A 202 -21.86 -17.28 -23.94
CA ARG A 202 -20.62 -17.00 -23.22
C ARG A 202 -19.62 -18.13 -23.29
N ALA A 203 -20.06 -19.39 -23.19
CA ALA A 203 -19.21 -20.57 -23.31
C ALA A 203 -18.63 -20.68 -24.73
N ARG A 204 -19.47 -20.53 -25.78
CA ARG A 204 -19.04 -20.51 -27.18
C ARG A 204 -18.04 -19.39 -27.45
N SER A 205 -18.34 -18.16 -27.01
CA SER A 205 -17.43 -17.02 -27.15
C SER A 205 -16.11 -17.22 -26.44
N LYS A 206 -16.12 -17.85 -25.26
CA LYS A 206 -14.92 -18.14 -24.48
C LYS A 206 -14.03 -19.14 -25.22
N GLN A 207 -14.61 -20.20 -25.78
CA GLN A 207 -13.89 -21.19 -26.57
C GLN A 207 -13.32 -20.58 -27.86
N GLN A 208 -14.12 -19.80 -28.58
CA GLN A 208 -13.69 -19.12 -29.81
C GLN A 208 -12.51 -18.18 -29.57
N VAL A 209 -12.55 -17.38 -28.50
CA VAL A 209 -11.45 -16.46 -28.16
C VAL A 209 -10.19 -17.24 -27.78
N ALA A 210 -10.31 -18.39 -27.10
CA ALA A 210 -9.18 -19.23 -26.76
C ALA A 210 -8.51 -19.83 -28.01
N GLU A 211 -9.30 -20.31 -28.98
CA GLU A 211 -8.82 -20.81 -30.28
C GLU A 211 -8.14 -19.69 -31.08
N ASP A 212 -8.77 -18.55 -31.16
CA ASP A 212 -8.21 -17.36 -31.81
C ASP A 212 -6.89 -16.91 -31.16
N MET A 213 -6.76 -17.07 -29.85
CA MET A 213 -5.56 -16.73 -29.11
C MET A 213 -4.42 -17.70 -29.40
N LEU A 214 -4.73 -19.01 -29.44
CA LEU A 214 -3.77 -20.06 -29.84
C LEU A 214 -3.24 -19.81 -31.25
N LEU A 215 -4.13 -19.48 -32.18
CA LEU A 215 -3.74 -19.16 -33.58
C LEU A 215 -2.69 -18.04 -33.64
N VAL A 216 -2.88 -16.97 -32.87
CA VAL A 216 -1.92 -15.85 -32.83
C VAL A 216 -0.63 -16.26 -32.13
N VAL A 217 -0.71 -17.03 -31.03
CA VAL A 217 0.46 -17.53 -30.29
C VAL A 217 1.33 -18.37 -31.18
N GLU A 218 0.77 -19.35 -31.86
CA GLU A 218 1.53 -20.28 -32.73
C GLU A 218 2.07 -19.58 -33.96
N ARG A 219 1.25 -18.80 -34.66
CA ARG A 219 1.63 -18.18 -35.93
C ARG A 219 2.79 -17.18 -35.79
N PHE A 220 2.89 -16.49 -34.64
CA PHE A 220 3.88 -15.43 -34.41
C PHE A 220 4.98 -15.82 -33.42
N ALA A 221 5.06 -17.10 -33.02
CA ALA A 221 6.04 -17.59 -32.06
C ALA A 221 7.50 -17.29 -32.47
N ASP A 222 7.81 -17.45 -33.74
CA ASP A 222 9.15 -17.24 -34.29
C ASP A 222 9.27 -15.97 -35.14
N HIS A 223 8.21 -15.16 -35.21
CA HIS A 223 8.22 -13.97 -36.05
C HIS A 223 9.11 -12.88 -35.44
N ALA A 224 10.26 -12.58 -36.04
CA ALA A 224 11.30 -11.69 -35.52
C ALA A 224 10.79 -10.29 -35.16
N GLY A 225 9.83 -9.72 -35.93
CA GLY A 225 9.29 -8.38 -35.70
C GLY A 225 8.17 -8.31 -34.65
N ILE A 226 7.64 -9.44 -34.16
CA ILE A 226 6.46 -9.51 -33.29
C ILE A 226 6.75 -10.18 -31.95
N LYS A 227 7.52 -11.29 -31.92
CA LYS A 227 7.72 -12.09 -30.69
C LYS A 227 8.28 -11.32 -29.49
N GLY A 228 9.10 -10.32 -29.71
CA GLY A 228 9.69 -9.48 -28.66
C GLY A 228 8.81 -8.29 -28.22
N ARG A 229 7.63 -8.10 -28.83
CA ARG A 229 6.77 -6.98 -28.47
C ARG A 229 5.94 -7.26 -27.22
N THR A 230 5.84 -6.29 -26.34
CA THR A 230 5.05 -6.39 -25.08
C THR A 230 3.62 -6.87 -25.33
N SER A 231 2.98 -6.48 -26.44
CA SER A 231 1.62 -6.93 -26.75
C SER A 231 1.53 -8.43 -27.06
N TYR A 232 2.56 -9.01 -27.69
CA TYR A 232 2.62 -10.44 -27.95
C TYR A 232 3.03 -11.22 -26.70
N THR A 233 4.06 -10.77 -25.98
CA THR A 233 4.49 -11.44 -24.73
C THR A 233 3.37 -11.46 -23.69
N SER A 234 2.62 -10.36 -23.56
CA SER A 234 1.42 -10.28 -22.72
C SER A 234 0.34 -11.26 -23.15
N LEU A 235 0.10 -11.36 -24.47
CA LEU A 235 -0.89 -12.30 -25.01
C LEU A 235 -0.50 -13.74 -24.70
N VAL A 236 0.77 -14.12 -24.89
CA VAL A 236 1.28 -15.45 -24.55
C VAL A 236 1.13 -15.75 -23.06
N GLN A 237 1.45 -14.77 -22.21
CA GLN A 237 1.31 -14.93 -20.75
C GLN A 237 -0.16 -15.12 -20.35
N ILE A 238 -1.07 -14.31 -20.89
CA ILE A 238 -2.52 -14.43 -20.62
C ILE A 238 -3.01 -15.79 -21.15
N PHE A 239 -2.55 -16.25 -22.33
CA PHE A 239 -2.90 -17.56 -22.86
C PHE A 239 -2.54 -18.66 -21.86
N ARG A 240 -1.30 -18.70 -21.38
CA ARG A 240 -0.81 -19.69 -20.41
C ARG A 240 -1.57 -19.68 -19.08
N GLN A 241 -2.09 -18.53 -18.67
CA GLN A 241 -2.87 -18.39 -17.44
C GLN A 241 -4.35 -18.76 -17.61
N GLN A 242 -4.89 -18.66 -18.81
CA GLN A 242 -6.32 -18.83 -19.08
C GLN A 242 -6.65 -20.12 -19.84
N CYS A 243 -5.68 -20.70 -20.54
CA CYS A 243 -5.88 -21.82 -21.44
C CYS A 243 -4.75 -22.86 -21.31
N GLU A 244 -5.06 -24.09 -21.66
CA GLU A 244 -4.11 -25.19 -21.85
C GLU A 244 -4.38 -25.89 -23.18
N VAL A 245 -3.38 -26.58 -23.71
CA VAL A 245 -3.53 -27.37 -24.94
C VAL A 245 -3.49 -28.85 -24.56
N VAL A 246 -4.61 -29.55 -24.76
CA VAL A 246 -4.78 -30.98 -24.49
C VAL A 246 -5.08 -31.70 -25.78
N GLU A 247 -4.25 -32.66 -26.14
CA GLU A 247 -4.38 -33.44 -27.40
C GLU A 247 -4.54 -32.58 -28.66
N GLY A 248 -3.79 -31.46 -28.73
CA GLY A 248 -3.84 -30.53 -29.85
C GLY A 248 -5.07 -29.61 -29.89
N ARG A 249 -5.91 -29.64 -28.87
CA ARG A 249 -7.07 -28.76 -28.74
C ARG A 249 -6.88 -27.79 -27.57
N VAL A 250 -7.25 -26.52 -27.76
CA VAL A 250 -7.24 -25.56 -26.68
C VAL A 250 -8.44 -25.76 -25.77
N VAL A 251 -8.16 -25.80 -24.48
CA VAL A 251 -9.17 -25.91 -23.41
C VAL A 251 -9.00 -24.71 -22.49
N VAL A 252 -10.10 -24.06 -22.14
CA VAL A 252 -10.06 -22.96 -21.18
C VAL A 252 -10.05 -23.51 -19.76
N ILE A 253 -9.04 -23.15 -18.97
CA ILE A 253 -8.89 -23.54 -17.56
C ILE A 253 -10.18 -23.15 -16.78
N PRO A 254 -10.86 -24.09 -16.13
CA PRO A 254 -12.17 -23.81 -15.50
C PRO A 254 -12.11 -22.71 -14.44
N LYS A 255 -11.11 -22.77 -13.55
CA LYS A 255 -10.92 -21.84 -12.43
C LYS A 255 -9.46 -21.39 -12.38
N THR A 256 -9.25 -20.08 -12.38
CA THR A 256 -7.93 -19.45 -12.22
C THR A 256 -7.76 -18.92 -10.82
N GLY A 257 -6.50 -18.89 -10.32
CA GLY A 257 -6.16 -18.24 -9.04
C GLY A 257 -6.28 -16.70 -9.11
N GLY A 258 -6.04 -16.03 -7.99
CA GLY A 258 -5.99 -14.57 -7.92
C GLY A 258 -4.77 -13.98 -8.64
N ASN A 259 -3.64 -14.70 -8.63
CA ASN A 259 -2.38 -14.27 -9.25
C ASN A 259 -2.38 -14.45 -10.77
N VAL A 260 -3.35 -13.84 -11.47
CA VAL A 260 -3.43 -13.83 -12.93
C VAL A 260 -3.65 -12.42 -13.44
N ILE A 261 -3.17 -12.14 -14.64
CA ILE A 261 -3.33 -10.84 -15.29
C ILE A 261 -4.81 -10.47 -15.40
N GLN A 262 -5.15 -9.27 -14.95
CA GLN A 262 -6.52 -8.74 -15.01
C GLN A 262 -6.75 -7.82 -16.20
N ASN A 263 -5.69 -7.24 -16.74
CA ASN A 263 -5.78 -6.32 -17.86
C ASN A 263 -4.48 -6.36 -18.71
N PRO A 264 -4.56 -6.47 -20.05
CA PRO A 264 -3.36 -6.47 -20.91
C PRO A 264 -2.62 -5.12 -20.90
N SER A 265 -3.15 -4.09 -20.29
CA SER A 265 -2.52 -2.78 -20.16
C SER A 265 -1.85 -2.56 -18.80
N ASP A 266 -2.06 -3.49 -17.86
CA ASP A 266 -1.49 -3.50 -16.52
C ASP A 266 -1.25 -4.96 -16.14
N LEU A 267 -0.06 -5.46 -16.48
CA LEU A 267 0.27 -6.89 -16.40
C LEU A 267 0.53 -7.35 -14.97
N ASP A 268 0.85 -6.42 -14.09
CA ASP A 268 1.18 -6.70 -12.69
C ASP A 268 -0.03 -6.61 -11.76
N ALA A 269 -1.14 -6.03 -12.24
CA ALA A 269 -2.38 -5.99 -11.48
C ALA A 269 -2.99 -7.39 -11.38
N THR A 270 -3.19 -7.85 -10.14
CA THR A 270 -3.76 -9.17 -9.81
C THR A 270 -5.16 -9.03 -9.21
N TYR A 271 -5.73 -10.10 -8.70
CA TYR A 271 -7.10 -10.12 -8.19
C TYR A 271 -7.17 -10.63 -6.75
N ASP A 272 -7.73 -9.81 -5.87
CA ASP A 272 -8.17 -10.22 -4.54
C ASP A 272 -9.64 -10.67 -4.59
N GLY A 273 -9.96 -11.82 -3.97
CA GLY A 273 -11.29 -12.41 -4.03
C GLY A 273 -12.40 -11.57 -3.38
N HIS A 274 -12.05 -10.67 -2.47
CA HIS A 274 -12.98 -9.82 -1.72
C HIS A 274 -12.92 -8.36 -2.17
N LYS A 275 -11.71 -7.86 -2.50
CA LYS A 275 -11.45 -6.44 -2.78
C LYS A 275 -11.45 -6.12 -4.29
N GLY A 276 -11.19 -7.12 -5.16
CA GLY A 276 -11.20 -6.96 -6.61
C GLY A 276 -9.80 -6.84 -7.25
N PRO A 277 -9.72 -6.39 -8.53
CA PRO A 277 -8.45 -6.31 -9.25
C PRO A 277 -7.66 -5.06 -8.89
N GLY A 278 -6.32 -5.18 -8.82
CA GLY A 278 -5.44 -4.03 -8.59
C GLY A 278 -4.16 -4.40 -7.86
N TYR A 279 -3.87 -3.60 -6.86
CA TYR A 279 -2.71 -3.67 -5.98
C TYR A 279 -3.15 -3.54 -4.52
N GLN A 280 -2.24 -3.78 -3.61
CA GLN A 280 -2.39 -3.44 -2.20
C GLN A 280 -1.12 -2.79 -1.67
N VAL A 281 -1.22 -2.18 -0.51
CA VAL A 281 -0.08 -1.66 0.23
C VAL A 281 -0.20 -2.02 1.69
N GLN A 282 0.89 -2.47 2.26
CA GLN A 282 1.06 -2.62 3.69
C GLN A 282 1.61 -1.32 4.27
N LEU A 283 1.02 -0.83 5.33
CA LEU A 283 1.40 0.43 5.97
C LEU A 283 1.70 0.19 7.45
N SER A 284 2.87 0.63 7.89
CA SER A 284 3.18 0.77 9.31
C SER A 284 3.08 2.24 9.71
N GLU A 285 2.43 2.54 10.84
CA GLU A 285 2.24 3.89 11.36
C GLU A 285 2.56 3.93 12.85
N THR A 286 3.21 4.99 13.34
CA THR A 286 3.37 5.21 14.78
C THR A 286 2.01 5.31 15.46
N CYS A 287 1.89 4.87 16.72
CA CYS A 287 0.66 4.98 17.49
C CYS A 287 0.87 5.33 18.97
N SER A 288 2.08 5.75 19.33
CA SER A 288 2.33 6.21 20.71
C SER A 288 1.53 7.48 21.03
N ASP A 289 0.91 7.50 22.19
CA ASP A 289 0.18 8.65 22.74
C ASP A 289 1.09 9.83 23.13
N ARG A 290 2.42 9.59 23.19
CA ARG A 290 3.43 10.64 23.41
C ARG A 290 3.60 11.55 22.19
N ASN A 291 3.17 11.09 21.02
CA ASN A 291 3.32 11.83 19.77
C ASN A 291 2.18 12.80 19.55
N ASP A 292 2.49 14.07 19.23
CA ASP A 292 1.49 15.06 18.83
C ASP A 292 0.91 14.79 17.43
N VAL A 293 1.65 14.05 16.61
CA VAL A 293 1.22 13.58 15.28
C VAL A 293 1.73 12.16 15.04
N GLN A 294 0.97 11.37 14.30
CA GLN A 294 1.39 10.03 13.88
C GLN A 294 1.85 10.06 12.42
N LEU A 295 2.95 9.36 12.12
CA LEU A 295 3.51 9.23 10.77
C LEU A 295 3.52 7.78 10.30
N ILE A 296 3.36 7.60 8.99
CA ILE A 296 3.58 6.31 8.34
C ILE A 296 5.08 6.10 8.24
N THR A 297 5.57 5.04 8.88
CA THR A 297 6.99 4.69 9.01
C THR A 297 7.45 3.65 8.01
N GLY A 298 6.53 2.76 7.58
CA GLY A 298 6.82 1.69 6.63
C GLY A 298 5.75 1.60 5.53
N VAL A 299 6.19 1.28 4.31
CA VAL A 299 5.32 1.12 3.12
C VAL A 299 5.84 -0.01 2.26
N ILE A 300 5.06 -1.08 2.12
CA ILE A 300 5.35 -2.19 1.23
C ILE A 300 4.27 -2.28 0.16
N PRO A 301 4.54 -1.78 -1.07
CA PRO A 301 3.62 -1.93 -2.19
C PRO A 301 3.63 -3.37 -2.73
N GLU A 302 2.45 -3.93 -2.98
CA GLU A 302 2.27 -5.32 -3.42
C GLU A 302 1.19 -5.44 -4.50
N THR A 303 1.11 -6.62 -5.11
CA THR A 303 -0.02 -6.98 -5.97
C THR A 303 -1.25 -7.33 -5.12
N ALA A 304 -2.47 -7.19 -5.66
CA ALA A 304 -3.69 -7.43 -4.89
C ALA A 304 -3.84 -8.87 -4.36
N SER A 305 -3.19 -9.84 -5.01
CA SER A 305 -3.22 -11.25 -4.61
C SER A 305 -2.17 -11.62 -3.55
N ALA A 306 -1.33 -10.70 -3.12
CA ALA A 306 -0.36 -10.95 -2.05
C ALA A 306 -1.09 -11.23 -0.73
N ASN A 307 -0.50 -12.10 0.09
CA ASN A 307 -1.09 -12.47 1.37
C ASN A 307 -0.59 -11.52 2.46
N ASP A 308 -1.51 -10.89 3.17
CA ASP A 308 -1.19 -9.96 4.25
C ASP A 308 -0.25 -10.60 5.30
N SER A 309 -0.37 -11.91 5.56
CA SER A 309 0.51 -12.61 6.49
C SER A 309 2.00 -12.62 6.10
N GLU A 310 2.33 -12.44 4.83
CA GLU A 310 3.72 -12.44 4.34
C GLU A 310 4.41 -11.08 4.52
N ALA A 311 3.66 -10.04 4.90
CA ALA A 311 4.16 -8.67 4.96
C ALA A 311 4.94 -8.35 6.25
N VAL A 312 4.83 -9.14 7.30
CA VAL A 312 5.48 -8.84 8.60
C VAL A 312 6.99 -8.78 8.47
N ARG A 313 7.62 -9.80 7.86
CA ARG A 313 9.07 -9.81 7.68
C ARG A 313 9.59 -8.63 6.86
N PRO A 314 9.13 -8.37 5.62
CA PRO A 314 9.64 -7.26 4.83
C PRO A 314 9.36 -5.89 5.47
N MET A 315 8.27 -5.76 6.24
CA MET A 315 7.99 -4.54 6.99
C MET A 315 9.01 -4.31 8.09
N LEU A 316 9.31 -5.33 8.89
CA LEU A 316 10.29 -5.22 9.97
C LEU A 316 11.70 -4.99 9.41
N GLU A 317 12.08 -5.65 8.32
CA GLU A 317 13.35 -5.41 7.61
C GLU A 317 13.47 -3.96 7.13
N GLN A 318 12.39 -3.37 6.59
CA GLN A 318 12.39 -1.96 6.17
C GLN A 318 12.52 -1.02 7.38
N LEU A 319 11.79 -1.29 8.46
CA LEU A 319 11.82 -0.47 9.67
C LEU A 319 13.19 -0.54 10.34
N ASP A 320 13.80 -1.73 10.43
CA ASP A 320 15.13 -1.92 10.99
C ASP A 320 16.20 -1.20 10.17
N ALA A 321 16.18 -1.36 8.84
CA ALA A 321 17.09 -0.65 7.93
C ALA A 321 17.00 0.88 8.04
N ASN A 322 15.83 1.40 8.40
CA ASN A 322 15.61 2.84 8.60
C ASN A 322 15.86 3.30 10.06
N GLY A 323 16.19 2.39 10.99
CA GLY A 323 16.34 2.70 12.42
C GLY A 323 15.02 3.07 13.11
N LEU A 324 13.89 2.59 12.59
CA LEU A 324 12.53 2.88 13.06
C LEU A 324 11.82 1.64 13.59
N ILE A 325 12.59 0.61 14.00
CA ILE A 325 12.02 -0.64 14.51
C ILE A 325 11.25 -0.39 15.82
N PRO A 326 10.00 -0.86 15.98
CA PRO A 326 9.24 -0.69 17.21
C PRO A 326 9.57 -1.75 18.27
N GLU A 327 9.19 -1.49 19.52
CA GLU A 327 9.12 -2.51 20.57
C GLU A 327 7.81 -3.32 20.44
N GLN A 328 6.73 -2.68 19.98
CA GLN A 328 5.39 -3.26 19.86
C GLN A 328 4.76 -2.92 18.52
N MET A 329 4.19 -3.94 17.86
CA MET A 329 3.47 -3.77 16.61
C MET A 329 2.07 -4.37 16.71
N ALA A 330 1.03 -3.54 16.66
CA ALA A 330 -0.35 -3.97 16.64
C ALA A 330 -0.80 -4.25 15.19
N ALA A 331 -1.40 -5.43 14.94
CA ALA A 331 -1.85 -5.82 13.59
C ALA A 331 -3.15 -6.65 13.68
N ASP A 332 -3.85 -6.82 12.57
CA ASP A 332 -5.06 -7.63 12.57
C ASP A 332 -4.77 -9.14 12.61
N THR A 333 -5.85 -9.95 12.65
CA THR A 333 -5.77 -11.40 12.73
C THR A 333 -4.99 -12.03 11.57
N ALA A 334 -4.97 -11.41 10.37
CA ALA A 334 -4.26 -11.96 9.21
C ALA A 334 -2.74 -12.05 9.46
N TYR A 335 -2.20 -11.15 10.28
CA TYR A 335 -0.77 -11.12 10.62
C TYR A 335 -0.42 -11.98 11.86
N GLY A 336 -1.42 -12.46 12.61
CA GLY A 336 -1.25 -13.08 13.94
C GLY A 336 -0.75 -14.53 13.94
N SER A 337 -0.19 -15.06 12.84
CA SER A 337 0.34 -16.42 12.78
C SER A 337 1.49 -16.66 13.79
N ASP A 338 1.71 -17.92 14.16
CA ASP A 338 2.85 -18.30 15.03
C ASP A 338 4.20 -17.96 14.38
N GLU A 339 4.30 -18.15 13.07
CA GLU A 339 5.50 -17.82 12.29
C GLU A 339 5.79 -16.31 12.34
N ASN A 340 4.77 -15.48 12.16
CA ASN A 340 4.94 -14.03 12.22
C ASN A 340 5.29 -13.54 13.61
N ALA A 341 4.76 -14.17 14.67
CA ALA A 341 5.15 -13.86 16.04
C ALA A 341 6.64 -14.18 16.30
N MET A 342 7.11 -15.34 15.82
CA MET A 342 8.54 -15.71 15.92
C MET A 342 9.43 -14.79 15.06
N ILE A 343 8.96 -14.38 13.88
CA ILE A 343 9.67 -13.39 13.06
C ILE A 343 9.79 -12.09 13.82
N ALA A 344 8.71 -11.56 14.37
CA ALA A 344 8.71 -10.31 15.12
C ALA A 344 9.64 -10.40 16.34
N GLU A 345 9.58 -11.48 17.10
CA GLU A 345 10.47 -11.74 18.23
C GLU A 345 11.95 -11.74 17.83
N SER A 346 12.29 -12.26 16.64
CA SER A 346 13.67 -12.24 16.13
C SER A 346 14.23 -10.83 15.85
N PHE A 347 13.34 -9.83 15.66
CA PHE A 347 13.67 -8.41 15.58
C PHE A 347 13.54 -7.69 16.93
N GLY A 348 13.21 -8.40 18.01
CA GLY A 348 12.94 -7.80 19.32
C GLY A 348 11.59 -7.08 19.40
N VAL A 349 10.65 -7.39 18.52
CA VAL A 349 9.33 -6.77 18.42
C VAL A 349 8.27 -7.70 18.98
N GLU A 350 7.41 -7.19 19.85
CA GLU A 350 6.21 -7.88 20.30
C GLU A 350 5.06 -7.66 19.30
N LEU A 351 4.58 -8.74 18.67
CA LEU A 351 3.44 -8.68 17.74
C LEU A 351 2.12 -8.83 18.48
N ILE A 352 1.35 -7.75 18.59
CA ILE A 352 0.02 -7.69 19.22
C ILE A 352 -1.03 -7.92 18.14
N ALA A 353 -1.37 -9.19 17.89
CA ALA A 353 -2.34 -9.58 16.89
C ALA A 353 -3.11 -10.83 17.36
N PRO A 354 -4.44 -10.89 17.15
CA PRO A 354 -5.22 -12.11 17.44
C PRO A 354 -4.72 -13.28 16.60
N VAL A 355 -4.77 -14.46 17.16
CA VAL A 355 -4.36 -15.69 16.46
C VAL A 355 -5.37 -16.04 15.37
N PRO A 356 -4.96 -16.28 14.11
CA PRO A 356 -5.86 -16.75 13.07
C PRO A 356 -6.30 -18.20 13.32
N GLY A 357 -7.51 -18.52 12.90
CA GLY A 357 -8.12 -19.83 13.10
C GLY A 357 -9.28 -19.74 14.07
N CYS A 358 -10.16 -20.72 14.03
CA CYS A 358 -11.41 -20.72 14.79
C CYS A 358 -11.16 -20.43 16.27
N ALA A 359 -11.80 -19.38 16.78
CA ALA A 359 -12.36 -19.51 18.10
C ALA A 359 -13.14 -20.84 18.11
N PRO A 360 -13.06 -21.66 19.15
CA PRO A 360 -13.89 -22.85 19.23
C PRO A 360 -15.30 -22.43 18.82
N GLN A 361 -15.91 -23.18 17.89
CA GLN A 361 -17.29 -22.87 17.50
C GLN A 361 -18.09 -22.84 18.79
N VAL A 362 -18.90 -21.80 18.95
CA VAL A 362 -19.69 -21.57 20.18
C VAL A 362 -20.53 -22.79 20.57
N ASP A 363 -20.68 -23.74 19.65
CA ASP A 363 -21.39 -25.02 19.83
C ASP A 363 -20.45 -26.22 20.09
N ALA A 364 -19.12 -26.04 20.11
CA ALA A 364 -18.21 -27.13 20.45
C ALA A 364 -17.99 -27.14 21.97
N GLU A 365 -18.71 -28.00 22.67
CA GLU A 365 -18.42 -28.34 24.06
C GLU A 365 -17.03 -29.00 24.25
N GLU A 366 -16.20 -29.10 23.19
CA GLU A 366 -14.90 -29.75 23.20
C GLU A 366 -13.82 -28.84 23.84
N LEU A 367 -13.16 -29.39 24.83
CA LEU A 367 -12.01 -28.76 25.49
C LEU A 367 -10.79 -28.82 24.57
N THR A 368 -9.96 -27.82 24.68
CA THR A 368 -8.73 -27.66 23.88
C THR A 368 -7.50 -27.58 24.80
N LEU A 369 -6.30 -27.44 24.21
CA LEU A 369 -5.09 -27.18 24.98
C LEU A 369 -5.16 -25.86 25.78
N ASP A 370 -5.99 -24.91 25.32
CA ASP A 370 -6.16 -23.59 25.92
C ASP A 370 -6.83 -23.70 27.32
N ASP A 371 -7.63 -24.74 27.56
CA ASP A 371 -8.36 -24.99 28.83
C ASP A 371 -7.48 -25.62 29.92
N PHE A 372 -6.25 -26.02 29.59
CA PHE A 372 -5.30 -26.55 30.56
C PHE A 372 -4.57 -25.43 31.28
N ALA A 373 -4.30 -25.62 32.59
CA ALA A 373 -3.42 -24.71 33.33
C ALA A 373 -1.97 -24.94 32.91
N HIS A 374 -1.27 -23.86 32.63
CA HIS A 374 0.13 -23.88 32.22
C HIS A 374 0.99 -23.05 33.18
N HIS A 375 2.20 -23.51 33.44
CA HIS A 375 3.18 -22.75 34.16
C HIS A 375 3.56 -21.49 33.38
N GLU A 376 3.51 -20.33 34.00
CA GLU A 376 3.70 -19.02 33.34
C GLU A 376 5.04 -18.91 32.59
N VAL A 377 6.12 -19.38 33.18
CA VAL A 377 7.47 -19.24 32.62
C VAL A 377 7.85 -20.38 31.67
N THR A 378 7.55 -21.64 32.05
CA THR A 378 7.98 -22.81 31.26
C THR A 378 6.97 -23.25 30.23
N GLY A 379 5.71 -22.82 30.37
CA GLY A 379 4.57 -23.22 29.54
C GLY A 379 4.24 -24.72 29.66
N SER A 380 4.79 -25.44 30.66
CA SER A 380 4.43 -26.83 30.91
C SER A 380 3.03 -26.94 31.49
N VAL A 381 2.31 -28.02 31.16
CA VAL A 381 0.96 -28.27 31.71
C VAL A 381 1.09 -28.59 33.20
N GLU A 382 0.40 -27.83 34.04
CA GLU A 382 0.32 -27.99 35.49
C GLU A 382 -0.94 -28.72 35.95
N ALA A 383 -2.06 -28.47 35.27
CA ALA A 383 -3.30 -29.14 35.57
C ALA A 383 -4.21 -29.25 34.35
N CYS A 384 -5.03 -30.28 34.30
CA CYS A 384 -6.12 -30.42 33.33
C CYS A 384 -7.33 -29.55 33.70
N PRO A 385 -8.32 -29.36 32.82
CA PRO A 385 -9.55 -28.60 33.11
C PRO A 385 -10.35 -29.06 34.34
N ALA A 386 -10.19 -30.33 34.74
CA ALA A 386 -10.76 -30.85 35.97
C ALA A 386 -9.88 -30.64 37.23
N GLY A 387 -8.77 -29.90 37.11
CA GLY A 387 -7.88 -29.54 38.22
C GLY A 387 -6.86 -30.60 38.62
N HIS A 388 -6.65 -31.66 37.82
CA HIS A 388 -5.69 -32.71 38.12
C HIS A 388 -4.33 -32.49 37.49
N SER A 389 -3.26 -32.67 38.27
CA SER A 389 -1.88 -32.54 37.78
C SER A 389 -1.45 -33.77 36.98
N PRO A 390 -0.56 -33.61 35.98
CA PRO A 390 0.00 -34.68 35.19
C PRO A 390 0.87 -35.61 36.04
N VAL A 391 0.85 -36.91 35.70
CA VAL A 391 1.73 -37.93 36.29
C VAL A 391 3.15 -37.78 35.74
N ARG A 392 3.25 -37.46 34.46
CA ARG A 392 4.52 -37.28 33.74
C ARG A 392 4.39 -36.32 32.60
N VAL A 393 5.42 -35.52 32.38
CA VAL A 393 5.58 -34.66 31.19
C VAL A 393 6.89 -35.05 30.51
N MET A 394 6.82 -35.39 29.23
CA MET A 394 7.96 -35.78 28.41
C MET A 394 8.03 -34.86 27.22
N ARG A 395 9.20 -34.36 26.89
CA ARG A 395 9.46 -33.54 25.72
C ARG A 395 10.45 -34.23 24.78
N ASP A 396 10.10 -34.34 23.53
CA ASP A 396 10.98 -34.77 22.45
C ASP A 396 11.54 -33.50 21.74
N GLU A 397 12.81 -33.26 21.92
CA GLU A 397 13.48 -32.10 21.32
C GLU A 397 13.61 -32.21 19.80
N THR A 398 13.61 -33.44 19.25
CA THR A 398 13.75 -33.66 17.81
C THR A 398 12.47 -33.28 17.07
N THR A 399 11.33 -33.68 17.61
CA THR A 399 10.00 -33.40 17.03
C THR A 399 9.34 -32.14 17.60
N GLN A 400 9.96 -31.52 18.62
CA GLN A 400 9.39 -30.41 19.39
C GLN A 400 7.98 -30.71 19.90
N THR A 401 7.76 -31.96 20.30
CA THR A 401 6.47 -32.45 20.80
C THR A 401 6.55 -32.74 22.28
N THR A 402 5.56 -32.27 23.03
CA THR A 402 5.37 -32.57 24.44
C THR A 402 4.25 -33.58 24.60
N VAL A 403 4.48 -34.63 25.34
CA VAL A 403 3.48 -35.63 25.76
C VAL A 403 3.29 -35.52 27.27
N VAL A 404 2.03 -35.28 27.64
CA VAL A 404 1.57 -35.15 29.02
C VAL A 404 0.76 -36.41 29.38
N GLU A 405 1.23 -37.21 30.32
CA GLU A 405 0.56 -38.38 30.79
C GLU A 405 -0.25 -38.05 32.05
N MET A 406 -1.54 -38.39 32.03
CA MET A 406 -2.46 -38.20 33.15
C MET A 406 -2.76 -39.52 33.83
N SER A 407 -3.18 -39.47 35.09
CA SER A 407 -3.58 -40.65 35.85
C SER A 407 -4.74 -41.41 35.19
N ALA A 408 -4.54 -42.67 34.83
CA ALA A 408 -5.55 -43.50 34.20
C ALA A 408 -6.80 -43.66 35.09
N ALA A 409 -6.63 -43.82 36.40
CA ALA A 409 -7.72 -43.93 37.35
C ALA A 409 -8.60 -42.64 37.39
N THR A 410 -7.93 -41.48 37.31
CA THR A 410 -8.60 -40.19 37.34
C THR A 410 -9.30 -39.89 36.01
N CYS A 411 -8.66 -40.12 34.88
CA CYS A 411 -9.24 -39.86 33.57
C CYS A 411 -10.37 -40.80 33.22
N ALA A 412 -10.27 -42.08 33.56
CA ALA A 412 -11.33 -43.06 33.28
C ALA A 412 -12.67 -42.74 33.97
N SER A 413 -12.65 -42.03 35.12
CA SER A 413 -13.83 -41.57 35.85
C SER A 413 -14.19 -40.10 35.64
N CYS A 414 -13.43 -39.39 34.81
CA CYS A 414 -13.60 -37.96 34.62
C CYS A 414 -14.88 -37.63 33.81
N PRO A 415 -15.78 -36.77 34.31
CA PRO A 415 -16.99 -36.37 33.59
C PRO A 415 -16.69 -35.58 32.30
N LEU A 416 -15.51 -34.97 32.21
CA LEU A 416 -15.09 -34.20 31.06
C LEU A 416 -14.38 -35.04 29.99
N LEU A 417 -14.17 -36.35 30.21
CA LEU A 417 -13.34 -37.18 29.32
C LEU A 417 -13.81 -37.15 27.86
N LYS A 418 -15.13 -37.12 27.62
CA LYS A 418 -15.67 -37.08 26.26
C LYS A 418 -15.39 -35.78 25.50
N LEU A 419 -15.15 -34.71 26.22
CA LEU A 419 -14.91 -33.35 25.71
C LEU A 419 -13.41 -33.02 25.70
N CYS A 420 -12.60 -33.81 26.42
CA CYS A 420 -11.20 -33.58 26.68
C CYS A 420 -10.31 -34.04 25.50
N PRO A 421 -9.30 -33.26 25.07
CA PRO A 421 -8.38 -33.64 24.01
C PRO A 421 -7.43 -34.79 24.40
N ILE A 422 -7.49 -35.28 25.64
CA ILE A 422 -6.72 -36.43 26.11
C ILE A 422 -7.25 -37.69 25.43
N HIS A 423 -6.37 -38.50 24.87
CA HIS A 423 -6.72 -39.78 24.25
C HIS A 423 -6.16 -40.95 25.04
N GLN A 424 -6.87 -42.07 25.02
CA GLN A 424 -6.39 -43.31 25.60
C GLN A 424 -5.51 -44.06 24.59
N THR A 425 -4.30 -44.39 24.97
CA THR A 425 -3.35 -45.19 24.17
C THR A 425 -3.76 -46.68 24.20
N ARG A 426 -3.18 -47.52 23.33
CA ARG A 426 -3.47 -48.98 23.26
C ARG A 426 -3.08 -49.73 24.52
N ASP A 427 -2.12 -49.24 25.25
CA ASP A 427 -1.65 -49.77 26.54
C ASP A 427 -2.38 -49.18 27.76
N GLY A 428 -3.43 -48.41 27.52
CA GLY A 428 -4.34 -47.94 28.58
C GLY A 428 -3.95 -46.64 29.25
N ARG A 429 -2.86 -45.99 28.82
CA ARG A 429 -2.46 -44.67 29.33
C ARG A 429 -3.35 -43.59 28.75
N PHE A 430 -3.47 -42.48 29.46
CA PHE A 430 -4.18 -41.29 29.02
C PHE A 430 -3.15 -40.17 28.73
N GLU A 431 -3.06 -39.78 27.47
CA GLU A 431 -2.02 -38.86 26.99
C GLU A 431 -2.62 -37.69 26.23
N LEU A 432 -2.03 -36.51 26.46
CA LEU A 432 -2.19 -35.31 25.63
C LEU A 432 -0.87 -35.04 24.92
N SER A 433 -0.89 -34.99 23.58
CA SER A 433 0.29 -34.70 22.79
C SER A 433 0.10 -33.40 22.04
N PHE A 434 1.07 -32.49 22.11
CA PHE A 434 1.04 -31.22 21.40
C PHE A 434 2.44 -30.75 21.03
N THR A 435 2.54 -29.97 19.97
CA THR A 435 3.78 -29.33 19.51
C THR A 435 4.03 -28.00 20.24
N ASP A 436 5.28 -27.54 20.25
CA ASP A 436 5.62 -26.21 20.76
C ASP A 436 4.81 -25.09 20.07
N ARG A 437 4.56 -25.25 18.76
CA ARG A 437 3.68 -24.34 18.02
C ARG A 437 2.27 -24.31 18.61
N ALA A 438 1.66 -25.46 18.86
CA ALA A 438 0.32 -25.54 19.44
C ALA A 438 0.27 -24.87 20.82
N ARG A 439 1.32 -25.07 21.63
CA ARG A 439 1.47 -24.45 22.94
C ARG A 439 1.55 -22.92 22.86
N ARG A 440 2.39 -22.38 21.94
CA ARG A 440 2.48 -20.93 21.75
C ARG A 440 1.14 -20.32 21.28
N LEU A 441 0.48 -20.99 20.33
CA LEU A 441 -0.84 -20.53 19.87
C LEU A 441 -1.88 -20.55 20.98
N ALA A 442 -1.89 -21.59 21.82
CA ALA A 442 -2.78 -21.69 22.98
C ALA A 442 -2.52 -20.54 23.99
N ALA A 443 -1.24 -20.26 24.28
CA ALA A 443 -0.87 -19.15 25.16
C ALA A 443 -1.34 -17.80 24.62
N ARG A 444 -1.13 -17.52 23.33
CA ARG A 444 -1.55 -16.27 22.69
C ARG A 444 -3.06 -16.13 22.59
N ARG A 445 -3.83 -17.23 22.42
CA ARG A 445 -5.29 -17.17 22.46
C ARG A 445 -5.81 -16.79 23.85
N ARG A 446 -5.26 -17.40 24.92
CA ARG A 446 -5.59 -17.02 26.30
C ARG A 446 -5.24 -15.55 26.59
N GLU A 447 -4.06 -15.09 26.14
CA GLU A 447 -3.67 -13.69 26.28
C GLU A 447 -4.66 -12.77 25.59
N ALA A 448 -5.11 -13.11 24.38
CA ALA A 448 -6.07 -12.32 23.60
C ALA A 448 -7.44 -12.14 24.28
N GLU A 449 -7.80 -13.00 25.25
CA GLU A 449 -9.02 -12.88 26.04
C GLU A 449 -8.89 -11.89 27.22
N THR A 450 -7.67 -11.48 27.56
CA THR A 450 -7.43 -10.55 28.66
C THR A 450 -7.81 -9.11 28.32
N ASP A 451 -8.23 -8.33 29.32
CA ASP A 451 -8.54 -6.91 29.13
C ASP A 451 -7.27 -6.11 28.78
N VAL A 452 -6.12 -6.51 29.31
CA VAL A 452 -4.82 -5.88 28.98
C VAL A 452 -4.50 -6.01 27.48
N PHE A 453 -4.72 -7.20 26.90
CA PHE A 453 -4.54 -7.37 25.46
C PHE A 453 -5.52 -6.52 24.66
N ARG A 454 -6.80 -6.47 25.06
CA ARG A 454 -7.84 -5.69 24.37
C ARG A 454 -7.51 -4.20 24.35
N GLU A 455 -7.01 -3.64 25.46
CA GLU A 455 -6.59 -2.23 25.55
C GLU A 455 -5.42 -1.95 24.59
N ARG A 456 -4.39 -2.79 24.59
CA ARG A 456 -3.23 -2.65 23.70
C ARG A 456 -3.61 -2.82 22.22
N TYR A 457 -4.46 -3.79 21.94
CA TYR A 457 -4.94 -4.07 20.58
C TYR A 457 -5.85 -2.95 20.04
N ALA A 458 -6.57 -2.24 20.88
CA ALA A 458 -7.45 -1.14 20.48
C ALA A 458 -6.69 0.00 19.76
N GLU A 459 -5.39 0.20 20.05
CA GLU A 459 -4.54 1.16 19.37
C GLU A 459 -4.46 0.93 17.84
N ARG A 460 -4.67 -0.34 17.38
CA ARG A 460 -4.72 -0.69 15.95
C ARG A 460 -5.79 0.07 15.18
N SER A 461 -6.96 0.30 15.78
CA SER A 461 -8.11 0.90 15.08
C SER A 461 -7.82 2.25 14.44
N GLY A 462 -6.86 3.00 14.97
CA GLY A 462 -6.48 4.31 14.44
C GLY A 462 -5.94 4.28 13.00
N ILE A 463 -5.36 3.15 12.52
CA ILE A 463 -4.86 3.06 11.15
C ILE A 463 -6.01 3.08 10.11
N GLU A 464 -7.23 2.70 10.51
CA GLU A 464 -8.40 2.77 9.65
C GLU A 464 -8.73 4.21 9.25
N SER A 465 -8.53 5.16 10.16
CA SER A 465 -8.68 6.59 9.86
C SER A 465 -7.60 7.09 8.89
N THR A 466 -6.37 6.61 9.03
CA THR A 466 -5.26 6.90 8.10
C THR A 466 -5.54 6.31 6.73
N ASN A 467 -5.93 5.04 6.63
CA ASN A 467 -6.34 4.39 5.40
C ASN A 467 -7.51 5.13 4.71
N SER A 468 -8.52 5.53 5.48
CA SER A 468 -9.64 6.34 4.98
C SER A 468 -9.17 7.72 4.50
N GLY A 469 -8.27 8.37 5.24
CA GLY A 469 -7.66 9.65 4.86
C GLY A 469 -6.89 9.56 3.54
N LEU A 470 -6.02 8.57 3.40
CA LEU A 470 -5.27 8.31 2.18
C LEU A 470 -6.20 8.05 0.98
N LYS A 471 -7.22 7.20 1.15
CA LYS A 471 -8.17 6.87 0.08
C LYS A 471 -9.05 8.05 -0.31
N ASN A 472 -9.65 8.71 0.65
CA ASN A 472 -10.70 9.70 0.40
C ASN A 472 -10.16 11.11 0.15
N ARG A 473 -9.03 11.48 0.78
CA ARG A 473 -8.46 12.83 0.66
C ARG A 473 -7.37 12.91 -0.39
N LEU A 474 -6.52 11.88 -0.49
CA LEU A 474 -5.41 11.85 -1.45
C LEU A 474 -5.70 10.99 -2.70
N GLY A 475 -6.86 10.38 -2.79
CA GLY A 475 -7.23 9.57 -3.95
C GLY A 475 -6.47 8.26 -4.07
N LEU A 476 -5.83 7.76 -2.97
CA LEU A 476 -5.03 6.54 -3.00
C LEU A 476 -5.87 5.30 -3.38
N GLY A 477 -7.16 5.28 -3.04
CA GLY A 477 -8.05 4.17 -3.36
C GLY A 477 -8.21 3.90 -4.86
N ARG A 478 -8.01 4.92 -5.72
CA ARG A 478 -8.08 4.78 -7.18
C ARG A 478 -7.10 5.72 -7.85
N LEU A 479 -5.97 5.19 -8.26
CA LEU A 479 -4.91 5.94 -8.91
C LEU A 479 -5.23 6.24 -10.38
N ARG A 480 -4.66 7.30 -10.92
CA ARG A 480 -4.76 7.68 -12.35
C ARG A 480 -3.68 7.05 -13.22
N VAL A 481 -2.80 6.25 -12.63
CA VAL A 481 -1.70 5.55 -13.28
C VAL A 481 -1.95 4.04 -13.32
N ARG A 482 -1.20 3.34 -14.14
CA ARG A 482 -1.22 1.88 -14.30
C ARG A 482 0.19 1.34 -14.53
N GLY A 483 0.37 0.05 -14.30
CA GLY A 483 1.66 -0.62 -14.31
C GLY A 483 2.40 -0.44 -12.99
N ARG A 484 3.06 -1.51 -12.54
CA ARG A 484 3.68 -1.61 -11.21
C ARG A 484 4.54 -0.39 -10.84
N GLY A 485 5.48 -0.02 -11.72
CA GLY A 485 6.42 1.07 -11.41
C GLY A 485 5.72 2.41 -11.18
N ALA A 486 4.75 2.79 -12.05
CA ALA A 486 4.03 4.04 -11.90
C ALA A 486 3.07 4.01 -10.69
N VAL A 487 2.43 2.86 -10.42
CA VAL A 487 1.59 2.68 -9.22
C VAL A 487 2.42 2.82 -7.96
N PHE A 488 3.57 2.14 -7.87
CA PHE A 488 4.44 2.16 -6.69
C PHE A 488 5.02 3.56 -6.46
N ARG A 489 5.53 4.23 -7.51
CA ARG A 489 5.97 5.62 -7.42
C ARG A 489 4.87 6.52 -6.86
N THR A 490 3.69 6.52 -7.48
CA THR A 490 2.58 7.40 -7.07
C THR A 490 2.13 7.10 -5.64
N LEU A 491 2.09 5.82 -5.24
CA LEU A 491 1.76 5.40 -3.89
C LEU A 491 2.75 5.96 -2.87
N LEU A 492 4.05 5.74 -3.08
CA LEU A 492 5.10 6.21 -2.18
C LEU A 492 5.11 7.72 -2.04
N LEU A 493 4.94 8.47 -3.15
CA LEU A 493 4.89 9.92 -3.10
C LEU A 493 3.61 10.46 -2.45
N LYS A 494 2.46 9.77 -2.60
CA LYS A 494 1.23 10.13 -1.86
C LYS A 494 1.38 9.90 -0.35
N VAL A 495 1.97 8.78 0.06
CA VAL A 495 2.24 8.50 1.48
C VAL A 495 3.26 9.48 2.06
N SER A 496 4.34 9.79 1.30
CA SER A 496 5.28 10.85 1.68
C SER A 496 4.59 12.20 1.88
N GLY A 497 3.68 12.55 0.95
CA GLY A 497 2.86 13.76 1.07
C GLY A 497 1.91 13.75 2.25
N TRP A 498 1.36 12.58 2.61
CA TRP A 498 0.58 12.40 3.84
C TRP A 498 1.41 12.72 5.08
N ASN A 499 2.63 12.17 5.16
CA ASN A 499 3.55 12.46 6.26
C ASN A 499 3.88 13.96 6.35
N VAL A 500 4.11 14.63 5.21
CA VAL A 500 4.31 16.09 5.18
C VAL A 500 3.10 16.86 5.71
N LEU A 501 1.88 16.44 5.33
CA LEU A 501 0.65 17.07 5.85
C LEU A 501 0.50 16.86 7.37
N ARG A 502 0.72 15.65 7.85
CA ARG A 502 0.65 15.32 9.27
C ARG A 502 1.71 16.10 10.06
N ALA A 503 2.95 16.07 9.60
CA ALA A 503 4.05 16.82 10.22
C ALA A 503 3.79 18.33 10.23
N SER A 504 3.17 18.89 9.18
CA SER A 504 2.81 20.31 9.14
C SER A 504 1.74 20.70 10.17
N ALA A 505 1.05 19.74 10.81
CA ALA A 505 0.14 19.98 11.91
C ALA A 505 0.85 20.15 13.26
N SER A 506 2.08 19.62 13.41
CA SER A 506 2.88 19.75 14.63
C SER A 506 3.27 21.22 14.90
N GLU A 507 3.04 21.69 16.12
CA GLU A 507 3.45 23.03 16.52
C GLU A 507 4.98 23.17 16.55
N LYS A 508 5.71 22.13 16.97
CA LYS A 508 7.17 22.08 16.99
C LYS A 508 7.75 22.31 15.60
N LEU A 509 7.28 21.55 14.59
CA LEU A 509 7.77 21.68 13.23
C LEU A 509 7.40 23.05 12.62
N ARG A 510 6.19 23.54 12.86
CA ARG A 510 5.76 24.88 12.41
C ARG A 510 6.68 25.97 12.91
N ALA A 511 6.99 25.96 14.21
CA ALA A 511 7.88 26.95 14.83
C ALA A 511 9.29 26.88 14.20
N MET A 512 9.85 25.69 14.02
CA MET A 512 11.17 25.49 13.42
C MET A 512 11.21 25.94 11.95
N VAL A 513 10.22 25.56 11.14
CA VAL A 513 10.13 25.95 9.72
C VAL A 513 9.97 27.45 9.59
N GLN A 514 9.14 28.06 10.44
CA GLN A 514 8.95 29.51 10.45
C GLN A 514 10.25 30.26 10.80
N ASP A 515 10.99 29.81 11.80
CA ASP A 515 12.29 30.40 12.18
C ASP A 515 13.31 30.27 11.04
N GLN A 516 13.45 29.07 10.45
CA GLN A 516 14.34 28.84 9.30
C GLN A 516 14.00 29.72 8.10
N LEU A 517 12.73 29.77 7.72
CA LEU A 517 12.29 30.56 6.57
C LEU A 517 12.41 32.07 6.83
N THR A 518 12.14 32.51 8.04
CA THR A 518 12.33 33.93 8.44
C THR A 518 13.80 34.34 8.33
N LYS A 519 14.72 33.52 8.84
CA LYS A 519 16.17 33.74 8.70
C LYS A 519 16.64 33.78 7.24
N LEU A 520 16.08 32.91 6.41
CA LEU A 520 16.42 32.81 5.00
C LEU A 520 15.86 33.95 4.13
N LEU A 521 14.67 34.46 4.49
CA LEU A 521 13.99 35.53 3.74
C LEU A 521 14.46 36.93 4.14
N GLY A 522 15.33 37.05 5.17
CA GLY A 522 15.97 38.26 5.61
C GLY A 522 15.28 38.98 6.76
N ALA A 523 16.05 39.79 7.53
CA ALA A 523 15.66 40.43 8.78
C ALA A 523 14.61 41.56 8.65
N GLY A 524 14.04 41.80 7.49
CA GLY A 524 12.92 42.74 7.31
C GLY A 524 11.58 42.27 7.85
N TRP A 525 11.54 41.09 8.48
CA TRP A 525 10.33 40.38 8.90
C TRP A 525 10.29 40.13 10.41
N ALA A 526 10.47 41.18 11.19
CA ALA A 526 10.16 41.12 12.60
C ALA A 526 8.63 41.05 12.78
N TRP A 527 8.13 39.98 13.38
CA TRP A 527 6.73 39.86 13.79
C TRP A 527 6.40 40.83 14.93
N PRO A 528 5.40 41.71 14.78
CA PRO A 528 5.02 42.59 15.87
C PRO A 528 4.15 41.93 16.95
N PHE A 529 3.88 40.61 16.88
CA PHE A 529 2.96 39.95 17.79
C PHE A 529 3.62 38.82 18.59
N GLY A 530 3.93 39.11 19.87
CA GLY A 530 4.14 38.11 20.90
C GLY A 530 2.89 37.24 21.06
N ARG A 531 3.11 36.00 21.51
CA ARG A 531 2.14 34.96 21.90
C ARG A 531 0.67 35.34 21.71
N VAL A 532 0.07 34.96 20.58
CA VAL A 532 -1.38 34.98 20.41
C VAL A 532 -1.92 33.66 20.92
N ASN A 533 -2.64 33.70 22.03
CA ASN A 533 -3.52 32.63 22.46
C ASN A 533 -4.45 32.28 21.27
N VAL A 534 -4.47 31.02 20.91
CA VAL A 534 -5.37 30.50 19.86
C VAL A 534 -6.81 30.60 20.40
N VAL A 535 -7.43 31.73 20.17
CA VAL A 535 -8.89 31.83 20.23
C VAL A 535 -9.39 31.34 18.88
N ALA A 536 -10.16 30.27 18.88
CA ALA A 536 -10.80 29.71 17.69
C ALA A 536 -11.66 30.77 17.00
N CYS A 537 -11.14 31.43 15.99
CA CYS A 537 -11.92 32.32 15.13
C CYS A 537 -12.59 31.47 14.05
N THR A 538 -13.85 31.14 14.23
CA THR A 538 -14.78 30.75 13.17
C THR A 538 -14.85 31.88 12.14
N LEU A 539 -14.30 31.67 10.95
CA LEU A 539 -14.39 32.64 9.86
C LEU A 539 -15.84 32.73 9.35
N PRO A 540 -16.39 33.94 9.23
CA PRO A 540 -17.71 34.13 8.64
C PRO A 540 -17.70 33.67 7.17
N SER A 541 -18.75 32.99 6.76
CA SER A 541 -18.96 32.41 5.41
C SER A 541 -18.90 33.42 4.25
N ARG A 542 -18.77 34.70 4.51
CA ARG A 542 -18.64 35.77 3.50
C ARG A 542 -17.26 35.89 2.86
N PHE A 543 -16.19 35.35 3.51
CA PHE A 543 -14.82 35.43 2.97
C PHE A 543 -14.48 34.40 1.91
N LEU A 544 -15.29 33.34 1.76
CA LEU A 544 -15.13 32.30 0.74
C LEU A 544 -15.52 32.75 -0.68
N ARG A 545 -15.99 33.98 -0.86
CA ARG A 545 -16.50 34.51 -2.15
C ARG A 545 -15.56 35.51 -2.86
N SER A 546 -14.33 35.69 -2.41
CA SER A 546 -13.34 36.51 -3.13
C SER A 546 -12.85 35.79 -4.39
N PRO A 547 -12.87 36.42 -5.59
CA PRO A 547 -12.47 35.78 -6.85
C PRO A 547 -11.02 35.28 -6.84
N ALA A 548 -10.10 35.97 -6.15
CA ALA A 548 -8.69 35.57 -6.04
C ALA A 548 -8.49 34.32 -5.18
N PHE A 549 -9.32 34.11 -4.16
CA PHE A 549 -9.28 32.93 -3.30
C PHE A 549 -9.98 31.74 -3.97
N SER A 550 -11.04 32.01 -4.72
CA SER A 550 -11.82 31.02 -5.46
C SER A 550 -11.00 30.26 -6.53
N ASN A 551 -10.04 30.91 -7.19
CA ASN A 551 -9.26 30.29 -8.26
C ASN A 551 -8.13 29.39 -7.75
N ALA A 552 -7.45 29.76 -6.66
CA ALA A 552 -6.41 28.92 -6.05
C ALA A 552 -7.01 27.66 -5.39
N PHE A 553 -8.22 27.74 -4.86
CA PHE A 553 -8.94 26.62 -4.24
C PHE A 553 -9.79 25.79 -5.23
N ARG A 554 -10.21 26.34 -6.37
CA ARG A 554 -10.96 25.59 -7.39
C ARG A 554 -10.13 24.54 -8.12
N SER A 555 -8.82 24.67 -8.14
CA SER A 555 -7.92 23.68 -8.73
C SER A 555 -7.50 22.57 -7.75
N MET A 556 -7.83 22.69 -6.47
CA MET A 556 -7.65 21.59 -5.51
C MET A 556 -8.89 20.69 -5.51
N PRO A 557 -8.73 19.36 -5.42
CA PRO A 557 -9.86 18.48 -5.16
C PRO A 557 -10.62 18.98 -3.92
N PRO A 558 -11.97 19.07 -3.95
CA PRO A 558 -12.78 19.62 -2.84
C PRO A 558 -12.48 18.99 -1.48
N ARG A 559 -11.98 17.75 -1.50
CA ARG A 559 -11.58 16.94 -0.34
C ARG A 559 -10.28 17.40 0.32
N ILE A 560 -9.37 18.04 -0.42
CA ILE A 560 -8.11 18.58 0.14
C ILE A 560 -8.35 19.96 0.75
N VAL A 561 -9.27 20.75 0.20
CA VAL A 561 -9.66 22.05 0.75
C VAL A 561 -10.18 21.94 2.19
N ALA A 562 -10.90 20.86 2.51
CA ALA A 562 -11.40 20.59 3.87
C ALA A 562 -10.28 20.38 4.90
N LEU A 563 -9.10 19.88 4.48
CA LEU A 563 -7.92 19.70 5.34
C LEU A 563 -7.38 21.01 5.91
N PHE A 564 -7.54 22.09 5.15
CA PHE A 564 -7.04 23.42 5.54
C PHE A 564 -8.06 24.27 6.26
N GLN A 565 -9.34 23.87 6.24
CA GLN A 565 -10.44 24.61 6.88
C GLN A 565 -10.71 24.21 8.33
N HIS A 566 -10.31 22.98 8.73
CA HIS A 566 -10.54 22.45 10.09
C HIS A 566 -9.30 21.71 10.63
N PRO A 567 -8.40 22.42 11.35
CA PRO A 567 -7.25 21.76 12.00
C PRO A 567 -7.64 20.64 12.98
N ALA A 568 -8.81 20.74 13.60
CA ALA A 568 -9.29 19.74 14.56
C ALA A 568 -9.64 18.37 13.95
N THR A 569 -9.80 18.27 12.61
CA THR A 569 -10.06 17.00 11.93
C THR A 569 -8.79 16.23 11.55
N LEU A 570 -7.60 16.78 11.83
CA LEU A 570 -6.30 16.12 11.62
C LEU A 570 -5.84 15.32 12.85
N ALA A 571 -6.45 15.52 14.01
CA ALA A 571 -6.10 14.86 15.26
C ALA A 571 -6.99 13.65 15.62
N ALA A 572 -7.92 13.26 14.75
CA ALA A 572 -8.76 12.08 14.92
C ALA A 572 -8.41 11.00 13.88
#